data_a004e2c88ccb48a485a590d5bf7dbcd3
#
_entry.id   a004e2c88ccb48a485a590d5bf7dbcd3
#
_cell.length_a   1.000
_cell.length_b   1.000
_cell.length_c   1.000
_cell.angle_alpha   90.00
_cell.angle_beta   90.00
_cell.angle_gamma   90.00
#
_symmetry.space_group_name_H-M   'P 1'
#
loop_
_entity.id
_entity.type
_entity.pdbx_description
1 polymer ?
#
loop_
_entity_poly.entity_id
_entity_poly.type
_entity_poly.pdbx_seq_one_letter_code
_entity_poly.pdbx_strand_id
1 'polypeptide(L)'
;MTPKSISITGNRSIRRYWIGSDRRYDRYNRSLVDRIEDLLDTSFLMDWKLLLADNNSGKRGHPYRTPNAFITFLAKLRAVCNVPFRSLEGIARISARITGIATVCYTSIFRRIRRIVPSIPDSHGEPVDCAIDSTGFKITIRGDYLGTKWKKPRKGWSKLHAVISINDVSVMSFAITDDHVHDAKAGKELLKSVKERI
;
A
#
# COMPACT_ATOMS: atom_id res chain seq x y z
N MET A 1 -11.23 -48.69 6.77
CA MET A 1 -9.92 -48.11 7.14
C MET A 1 -10.15 -46.72 7.70
N THR A 2 -10.11 -46.57 9.00
CA THR A 2 -10.29 -45.31 9.71
C THR A 2 -8.97 -44.54 9.76
N PRO A 3 -8.92 -43.24 9.54
CA PRO A 3 -7.69 -42.49 9.62
C PRO A 3 -7.24 -42.35 11.08
N LYS A 4 -5.97 -42.64 11.33
CA LYS A 4 -5.33 -42.49 12.63
C LYS A 4 -5.22 -41.03 12.99
N SER A 5 -5.79 -40.66 14.14
CA SER A 5 -5.59 -39.37 14.78
C SER A 5 -4.14 -39.20 15.23
N ILE A 6 -3.47 -38.18 14.73
CA ILE A 6 -2.15 -37.77 15.22
C ILE A 6 -2.38 -36.89 16.44
N SER A 7 -2.13 -37.43 17.64
CA SER A 7 -2.08 -36.65 18.88
C SER A 7 -0.72 -35.97 18.98
N ILE A 8 -0.69 -34.62 18.81
CA ILE A 8 0.48 -33.82 19.12
C ILE A 8 0.43 -33.46 20.62
N THR A 9 0.91 -34.35 21.44
CA THR A 9 1.23 -34.03 22.84
C THR A 9 2.65 -33.45 22.89
N GLY A 10 2.75 -32.16 22.72
CA GLY A 10 3.96 -31.37 22.97
C GLY A 10 3.65 -30.25 23.92
N ASN A 11 3.77 -30.52 25.20
CA ASN A 11 3.64 -29.52 26.26
C ASN A 11 4.85 -28.58 26.22
N ARG A 12 4.89 -27.64 25.28
CA ARG A 12 5.76 -26.47 25.34
C ARG A 12 5.01 -25.40 26.09
N SER A 13 5.38 -25.21 27.38
CA SER A 13 5.02 -24.02 28.12
C SER A 13 5.37 -22.81 27.30
N ILE A 14 4.37 -22.19 26.67
CA ILE A 14 4.49 -20.88 26.09
C ILE A 14 4.85 -19.96 27.26
N ARG A 15 6.13 -19.60 27.40
CA ARG A 15 6.54 -18.52 28.29
C ARG A 15 5.75 -17.30 27.87
N ARG A 16 4.67 -17.01 28.60
CA ARG A 16 4.04 -15.71 28.54
C ARG A 16 5.08 -14.71 29.04
N TYR A 17 5.71 -14.02 28.12
CA TYR A 17 6.46 -12.84 28.48
C TYR A 17 5.44 -11.86 29.06
N TRP A 18 5.42 -11.74 30.37
CA TRP A 18 4.77 -10.64 31.05
C TRP A 18 5.55 -9.37 30.73
N ILE A 19 5.23 -8.75 29.59
CA ILE A 19 5.56 -7.35 29.35
C ILE A 19 4.53 -6.62 30.18
N GLY A 20 5.02 -5.84 31.16
CA GLY A 20 4.16 -5.07 32.04
C GLY A 20 3.08 -4.36 31.24
N SER A 21 1.84 -4.41 31.69
CA SER A 21 0.68 -3.88 31.02
C SER A 21 0.72 -2.34 30.98
N ASP A 22 1.57 -1.77 30.12
CA ASP A 22 1.44 -0.38 29.75
C ASP A 22 0.28 -0.30 28.77
N ARG A 23 -0.88 0.20 29.24
CA ARG A 23 -2.10 0.40 28.43
C ARG A 23 -1.86 1.24 27.17
N ARG A 24 -0.79 2.02 27.11
CA ARG A 24 -0.33 2.75 25.93
C ARG A 24 0.26 1.82 24.88
N TYR A 25 1.06 0.86 25.33
CA TYR A 25 1.70 -0.12 24.44
C TYR A 25 0.67 -1.07 23.82
N ASP A 26 -0.31 -1.50 24.59
CA ASP A 26 -1.41 -2.35 24.10
C ASP A 26 -2.29 -1.60 23.06
N ARG A 27 -2.59 -0.32 23.30
CA ARG A 27 -3.29 0.52 22.33
C ARG A 27 -2.49 0.72 21.04
N TYR A 28 -1.21 0.98 21.16
CA TYR A 28 -0.32 1.11 20.01
C TYR A 28 -0.26 -0.18 19.19
N ASN A 29 -0.08 -1.33 19.83
CA ASN A 29 -0.06 -2.61 19.15
C ASN A 29 -1.39 -2.92 18.45
N ARG A 30 -2.52 -2.67 19.09
CA ARG A 30 -3.84 -2.80 18.44
C ARG A 30 -3.94 -1.92 17.21
N SER A 31 -3.58 -0.65 17.31
CA SER A 31 -3.63 0.25 16.15
C SER A 31 -2.77 -0.20 14.97
N LEU A 32 -1.69 -0.94 15.22
CA LEU A 32 -0.89 -1.55 14.15
C LEU A 32 -1.60 -2.73 13.49
N VAL A 33 -2.31 -3.54 14.27
CA VAL A 33 -3.12 -4.65 13.74
C VAL A 33 -4.28 -4.10 12.92
N ASP A 34 -5.05 -3.18 13.50
CA ASP A 34 -6.22 -2.55 12.87
C ASP A 34 -5.83 -1.90 11.51
N ARG A 35 -4.69 -1.23 11.44
CA ARG A 35 -4.17 -0.66 10.19
C ARG A 35 -3.98 -1.70 9.09
N ILE A 36 -3.54 -2.90 9.42
CA ILE A 36 -3.34 -3.96 8.43
C ILE A 36 -4.69 -4.53 7.99
N GLU A 37 -5.65 -4.68 8.89
CA GLU A 37 -7.00 -5.12 8.57
C GLU A 37 -7.68 -4.13 7.62
N ASP A 38 -7.66 -2.82 7.93
CA ASP A 38 -8.20 -1.77 7.07
C ASP A 38 -7.48 -1.70 5.71
N LEU A 39 -6.17 -1.87 5.72
CA LEU A 39 -5.36 -1.80 4.51
C LEU A 39 -5.65 -2.97 3.57
N LEU A 40 -5.84 -4.17 4.11
CA LEU A 40 -6.05 -5.42 3.37
C LEU A 40 -7.54 -5.78 3.27
N ASP A 41 -8.39 -4.79 3.07
CA ASP A 41 -9.81 -5.01 2.84
C ASP A 41 -10.06 -6.08 1.75
N THR A 42 -10.86 -7.07 2.09
CA THR A 42 -11.25 -8.19 1.23
C THR A 42 -12.71 -8.14 0.79
N SER A 43 -13.43 -7.07 1.10
CA SER A 43 -14.85 -6.89 0.76
C SER A 43 -15.15 -7.05 -0.74
N PHE A 44 -14.17 -6.71 -1.60
CA PHE A 44 -14.25 -6.88 -3.04
C PHE A 44 -14.56 -8.32 -3.48
N LEU A 45 -14.34 -9.33 -2.63
CA LEU A 45 -14.66 -10.73 -2.95
C LEU A 45 -16.17 -10.95 -3.04
N MET A 46 -16.96 -10.22 -2.24
CA MET A 46 -18.42 -10.28 -2.27
C MET A 46 -18.98 -9.66 -3.54
N ASP A 47 -18.41 -8.54 -3.97
CA ASP A 47 -18.87 -7.74 -5.11
C ASP A 47 -18.11 -8.03 -6.41
N TRP A 48 -17.39 -9.15 -6.48
CA TRP A 48 -16.49 -9.46 -7.60
C TRP A 48 -17.11 -9.28 -8.98
N LYS A 49 -18.32 -9.81 -9.17
CA LYS A 49 -18.99 -9.74 -10.49
C LYS A 49 -19.40 -8.32 -10.85
N LEU A 50 -19.89 -7.56 -9.87
CA LEU A 50 -20.30 -6.17 -10.04
C LEU A 50 -19.07 -5.30 -10.40
N LEU A 51 -18.02 -5.39 -9.62
CA LEU A 51 -16.77 -4.68 -9.84
C LEU A 51 -16.10 -5.03 -11.17
N LEU A 52 -16.23 -6.29 -11.59
CA LEU A 52 -15.70 -6.73 -12.89
C LEU A 52 -16.51 -6.17 -14.06
N ALA A 53 -17.83 -6.11 -13.93
CA ALA A 53 -18.71 -5.53 -14.94
C ALA A 53 -18.44 -4.03 -15.09
N ASP A 54 -18.32 -3.31 -13.97
CA ASP A 54 -17.97 -1.89 -13.95
C ASP A 54 -16.63 -1.62 -14.64
N ASN A 55 -15.57 -2.38 -14.31
CA ASN A 55 -14.23 -2.22 -14.90
C ASN A 55 -14.19 -2.53 -16.40
N ASN A 56 -15.17 -3.28 -16.92
CA ASN A 56 -15.29 -3.61 -18.34
C ASN A 56 -16.28 -2.70 -19.07
N SER A 57 -17.04 -1.88 -18.36
CA SER A 57 -17.99 -0.93 -18.95
C SER A 57 -17.25 0.05 -19.88
N GLY A 58 -17.72 0.20 -21.11
CA GLY A 58 -17.12 1.07 -22.11
C GLY A 58 -15.72 0.69 -22.59
N LYS A 59 -15.15 -0.43 -22.12
CA LYS A 59 -13.80 -0.85 -22.49
C LYS A 59 -13.77 -1.40 -23.91
N ARG A 60 -12.89 -0.83 -24.74
CA ARG A 60 -12.55 -1.39 -26.05
C ARG A 60 -11.50 -2.50 -25.93
N GLY A 61 -11.66 -3.60 -26.64
CA GLY A 61 -10.74 -4.75 -26.65
C GLY A 61 -11.09 -5.82 -25.63
N HIS A 62 -10.14 -6.73 -25.38
CA HIS A 62 -10.37 -7.91 -24.52
C HIS A 62 -10.75 -7.50 -23.09
N PRO A 63 -11.86 -8.02 -22.53
CA PRO A 63 -12.30 -7.67 -21.19
C PRO A 63 -11.33 -8.19 -20.12
N TYR A 64 -11.26 -7.47 -19.00
CA TYR A 64 -10.56 -7.94 -17.82
C TYR A 64 -11.30 -9.14 -17.21
N ARG A 65 -10.55 -10.09 -16.67
CA ARG A 65 -11.07 -11.23 -15.91
C ARG A 65 -11.01 -11.01 -14.40
N THR A 66 -10.30 -9.97 -13.98
CA THR A 66 -10.12 -9.62 -12.56
C THR A 66 -10.41 -8.14 -12.36
N PRO A 67 -11.17 -7.74 -11.33
CA PRO A 67 -11.48 -6.33 -11.07
C PRO A 67 -10.25 -5.55 -10.61
N ASN A 68 -10.32 -4.22 -10.71
CA ASN A 68 -9.26 -3.33 -10.24
C ASN A 68 -9.08 -3.41 -8.72
N ALA A 69 -10.15 -3.62 -7.97
CA ALA A 69 -10.09 -3.79 -6.51
C ALA A 69 -9.13 -4.93 -6.11
N PHE A 70 -9.17 -6.08 -6.79
CA PHE A 70 -8.21 -7.16 -6.55
C PHE A 70 -6.77 -6.76 -6.86
N ILE A 71 -6.55 -5.98 -7.93
CA ILE A 71 -5.22 -5.47 -8.27
C ILE A 71 -4.74 -4.46 -7.20
N THR A 72 -5.64 -3.63 -6.69
CA THR A 72 -5.34 -2.70 -5.59
C THR A 72 -4.98 -3.45 -4.31
N PHE A 73 -5.71 -4.51 -3.98
CA PHE A 73 -5.37 -5.40 -2.87
C PHE A 73 -3.94 -5.98 -3.02
N LEU A 74 -3.60 -6.50 -4.20
CA LEU A 74 -2.25 -7.02 -4.48
C LEU A 74 -1.18 -5.91 -4.42
N ALA A 75 -1.52 -4.68 -4.82
CA ALA A 75 -0.63 -3.52 -4.70
C ALA A 75 -0.35 -3.16 -3.24
N LYS A 76 -1.40 -3.11 -2.42
CA LYS A 76 -1.30 -2.87 -0.97
C LYS A 76 -0.47 -3.96 -0.28
N LEU A 77 -0.73 -5.23 -0.58
CA LEU A 77 0.03 -6.37 -0.07
C LEU A 77 1.52 -6.28 -0.46
N ARG A 78 1.81 -5.87 -1.71
CA ARG A 78 3.18 -5.61 -2.14
C ARG A 78 3.83 -4.48 -1.35
N ALA A 79 3.15 -3.38 -1.16
CA ALA A 79 3.68 -2.21 -0.47
C ALA A 79 4.01 -2.51 1.00
N VAL A 80 3.13 -3.24 1.69
CA VAL A 80 3.28 -3.55 3.12
C VAL A 80 4.28 -4.69 3.36
N CYS A 81 4.16 -5.77 2.59
CA CYS A 81 4.94 -6.99 2.81
C CYS A 81 6.15 -7.11 1.87
N ASN A 82 6.41 -6.10 1.03
CA ASN A 82 7.49 -6.09 0.03
C ASN A 82 7.53 -7.34 -0.88
N VAL A 83 6.35 -7.84 -1.25
CA VAL A 83 6.20 -9.09 -2.03
C VAL A 83 6.60 -8.88 -3.49
N PRO A 84 7.49 -9.71 -4.08
CA PRO A 84 7.84 -9.65 -5.49
C PRO A 84 6.63 -9.91 -6.41
N PHE A 85 6.60 -9.32 -7.62
CA PHE A 85 5.47 -9.50 -8.56
C PHE A 85 5.17 -10.96 -8.92
N ARG A 86 6.20 -11.81 -9.03
CA ARG A 86 6.01 -13.25 -9.29
C ARG A 86 5.35 -13.98 -8.12
N SER A 87 5.67 -13.57 -6.89
CA SER A 87 5.01 -14.10 -5.69
C SER A 87 3.56 -13.64 -5.60
N LEU A 88 3.25 -12.40 -6.04
CA LEU A 88 1.85 -11.94 -6.15
C LEU A 88 1.02 -12.79 -7.11
N GLU A 89 1.61 -13.25 -8.21
CA GLU A 89 0.94 -14.22 -9.10
C GLU A 89 0.66 -15.55 -8.37
N GLY A 90 1.60 -16.03 -7.55
CA GLY A 90 1.40 -17.19 -6.70
C GLY A 90 0.21 -17.02 -5.74
N ILE A 91 0.14 -15.86 -5.08
CA ILE A 91 -0.98 -15.50 -4.20
C ILE A 91 -2.30 -15.46 -5.00
N ALA A 92 -2.30 -14.83 -6.17
CA ALA A 92 -3.49 -14.78 -7.03
C ALA A 92 -3.96 -16.19 -7.45
N ARG A 93 -3.06 -17.11 -7.74
CA ARG A 93 -3.37 -18.51 -8.05
C ARG A 93 -3.96 -19.26 -6.85
N ILE A 94 -3.42 -19.02 -5.64
CA ILE A 94 -3.97 -19.61 -4.40
C ILE A 94 -5.36 -19.06 -4.15
N SER A 95 -5.55 -17.75 -4.23
CA SER A 95 -6.88 -17.12 -4.09
C SER A 95 -7.87 -17.69 -5.10
N ALA A 96 -7.46 -17.87 -6.36
CA ALA A 96 -8.30 -18.46 -7.40
C ALA A 96 -8.75 -19.90 -7.07
N ARG A 97 -7.88 -20.72 -6.48
CA ARG A 97 -8.21 -22.09 -6.06
C ARG A 97 -9.22 -22.14 -4.92
N ILE A 98 -9.11 -21.20 -3.98
CA ILE A 98 -9.97 -21.16 -2.79
C ILE A 98 -11.35 -20.58 -3.13
N THR A 99 -11.39 -19.49 -3.91
CA THR A 99 -12.60 -18.70 -4.14
C THR A 99 -13.26 -18.95 -5.51
N GLY A 100 -12.61 -19.70 -6.41
CA GLY A 100 -13.10 -19.92 -7.78
C GLY A 100 -12.97 -18.70 -8.70
N ILE A 101 -12.32 -17.62 -8.27
CA ILE A 101 -12.10 -16.41 -9.08
C ILE A 101 -11.03 -16.63 -10.17
N ALA A 102 -11.02 -15.76 -11.18
CA ALA A 102 -10.01 -15.84 -12.23
C ALA A 102 -8.63 -15.41 -11.71
N THR A 103 -7.59 -16.12 -12.12
CA THR A 103 -6.20 -15.78 -11.84
C THR A 103 -5.68 -14.68 -12.77
N VAL A 104 -4.58 -14.04 -12.38
CA VAL A 104 -3.91 -12.96 -13.13
C VAL A 104 -2.40 -13.17 -13.10
N CYS A 105 -1.72 -13.03 -14.25
CA CYS A 105 -0.27 -13.18 -14.36
C CYS A 105 0.48 -11.94 -13.85
N TYR A 106 1.73 -12.12 -13.42
CA TYR A 106 2.56 -11.06 -12.83
C TYR A 106 2.78 -9.85 -13.75
N THR A 107 2.87 -10.07 -15.07
CA THR A 107 3.02 -8.97 -16.04
C THR A 107 1.77 -8.09 -16.10
N SER A 108 0.59 -8.70 -16.02
CA SER A 108 -0.68 -7.99 -15.96
C SER A 108 -0.84 -7.24 -14.65
N ILE A 109 -0.46 -7.86 -13.51
CA ILE A 109 -0.41 -7.21 -12.19
C ILE A 109 0.48 -5.98 -12.26
N PHE A 110 1.72 -6.12 -12.74
CA PHE A 110 2.69 -5.02 -12.88
C PHE A 110 2.14 -3.85 -13.71
N ARG A 111 1.60 -4.14 -14.90
CA ARG A 111 1.06 -3.09 -15.79
C ARG A 111 -0.13 -2.36 -15.18
N ARG A 112 -0.99 -3.07 -14.48
CA ARG A 112 -2.20 -2.48 -13.86
C ARG A 112 -1.87 -1.70 -12.60
N ILE A 113 -0.98 -2.20 -11.73
CA ILE A 113 -0.52 -1.45 -10.54
C ILE A 113 0.07 -0.09 -10.93
N ARG A 114 0.85 -0.02 -12.00
CA ARG A 114 1.43 1.25 -12.48
C ARG A 114 0.40 2.28 -12.97
N ARG A 115 -0.83 1.87 -13.17
CA ARG A 115 -1.94 2.75 -13.58
C ARG A 115 -2.85 3.14 -12.43
N ILE A 116 -2.64 2.59 -11.25
CA ILE A 116 -3.39 2.97 -10.05
C ILE A 116 -2.95 4.38 -9.67
N VAL A 117 -3.91 5.27 -9.65
CA VAL A 117 -3.75 6.60 -9.07
C VAL A 117 -4.32 6.52 -7.65
N PRO A 118 -3.51 6.73 -6.60
CA PRO A 118 -4.03 6.74 -5.24
C PRO A 118 -4.99 7.93 -5.10
N SER A 119 -6.19 7.66 -4.60
CA SER A 119 -7.14 8.70 -4.19
C SER A 119 -6.87 9.05 -2.72
N ILE A 120 -6.78 10.33 -2.46
CA ILE A 120 -6.77 10.86 -1.08
C ILE A 120 -8.22 11.15 -0.74
N PRO A 121 -8.76 10.62 0.36
CA PRO A 121 -10.11 10.96 0.80
C PRO A 121 -10.22 12.47 1.05
N ASP A 122 -11.36 13.06 0.70
CA ASP A 122 -11.64 14.46 0.99
C ASP A 122 -11.81 14.61 2.50
N SER A 123 -11.15 15.62 3.08
CA SER A 123 -11.38 15.99 4.47
C SER A 123 -12.69 16.75 4.54
N HIS A 124 -13.62 16.26 5.35
CA HIS A 124 -14.93 16.90 5.52
C HIS A 124 -14.81 18.14 6.41
N GLY A 125 -14.58 19.32 5.81
CA GLY A 125 -14.95 20.66 6.30
C GLY A 125 -14.64 21.10 7.74
N GLU A 126 -14.01 20.28 8.56
CA GLU A 126 -13.63 20.65 9.92
C GLU A 126 -12.19 21.20 9.98
N PRO A 127 -11.92 22.17 10.84
CA PRO A 127 -10.57 22.67 11.04
C PRO A 127 -9.67 21.54 11.57
N VAL A 128 -8.63 21.21 10.81
CA VAL A 128 -7.71 20.10 11.11
C VAL A 128 -6.31 20.65 11.34
N ASP A 129 -5.71 20.26 12.46
CA ASP A 129 -4.30 20.50 12.69
C ASP A 129 -3.46 19.59 11.78
N CYS A 130 -2.53 20.20 11.00
CA CYS A 130 -1.74 19.51 10.02
C CYS A 130 -0.26 19.55 10.37
N ALA A 131 0.43 18.44 10.17
CA ALA A 131 1.89 18.37 10.12
C ALA A 131 2.34 18.28 8.66
N ILE A 132 3.44 18.98 8.33
CA ILE A 132 4.08 18.92 7.01
C ILE A 132 5.48 18.40 7.21
N ASP A 133 5.83 17.37 6.43
CA ASP A 133 7.18 16.82 6.44
C ASP A 133 7.61 16.41 5.02
N SER A 134 8.92 16.28 4.83
CA SER A 134 9.49 15.82 3.58
C SER A 134 10.54 14.75 3.82
N THR A 135 10.51 13.69 3.02
CA THR A 135 11.51 12.64 3.05
C THR A 135 12.16 12.46 1.68
N GLY A 136 13.48 12.33 1.67
CA GLY A 136 14.24 12.07 0.46
C GLY A 136 14.43 10.57 0.21
N PHE A 137 14.22 10.14 -1.03
CA PHE A 137 14.53 8.77 -1.44
C PHE A 137 15.37 8.74 -2.71
N LYS A 138 16.28 7.77 -2.76
CA LYS A 138 17.21 7.61 -3.88
C LYS A 138 16.53 6.87 -5.03
N ILE A 139 16.53 7.46 -6.23
CA ILE A 139 15.87 6.88 -7.41
C ILE A 139 16.62 5.66 -7.95
N THR A 140 17.92 5.56 -7.71
CA THR A 140 18.74 4.45 -8.22
C THR A 140 19.57 3.80 -7.14
N ILE A 141 19.64 2.46 -7.18
CA ILE A 141 20.48 1.64 -6.31
C ILE A 141 21.97 1.68 -6.76
N ARG A 142 22.27 2.24 -7.94
CA ARG A 142 23.65 2.34 -8.44
C ARG A 142 24.48 3.28 -7.56
N GLY A 143 25.58 2.76 -7.03
CA GLY A 143 26.51 3.53 -6.20
C GLY A 143 27.07 4.75 -6.95
N ASP A 144 27.45 5.78 -6.21
CA ASP A 144 28.00 7.04 -6.74
C ASP A 144 29.29 6.83 -7.55
N TYR A 145 30.02 5.75 -7.29
CA TYR A 145 31.26 5.36 -8.00
C TYR A 145 31.06 5.23 -9.52
N LEU A 146 29.96 4.64 -9.98
CA LEU A 146 29.70 4.49 -11.42
C LEU A 146 29.32 5.83 -12.08
N GLY A 147 28.70 6.73 -11.36
CA GLY A 147 28.41 8.08 -11.83
C GLY A 147 29.67 8.89 -12.07
N THR A 148 30.65 8.81 -11.16
CA THR A 148 31.93 9.51 -11.24
C THR A 148 32.84 8.93 -12.36
N LYS A 149 32.92 7.60 -12.45
CA LYS A 149 33.76 6.90 -13.44
C LYS A 149 33.28 7.13 -14.88
N TRP A 150 31.97 7.23 -15.10
CA TRP A 150 31.38 7.30 -16.45
C TRP A 150 30.89 8.69 -16.83
N LYS A 151 31.19 9.72 -16.03
CA LYS A 151 30.75 11.12 -16.23
C LYS A 151 29.26 11.27 -16.58
N LYS A 152 28.42 10.30 -16.19
CA LYS A 152 26.98 10.38 -16.40
C LYS A 152 26.35 11.22 -15.31
N PRO A 153 25.40 12.11 -15.66
CA PRO A 153 24.70 12.92 -14.67
C PRO A 153 24.10 12.01 -13.61
N ARG A 154 24.32 12.37 -12.34
CA ARG A 154 23.74 11.65 -11.18
C ARG A 154 22.21 11.69 -11.35
N LYS A 155 21.59 10.54 -11.36
CA LYS A 155 20.14 10.49 -11.12
C LYS A 155 19.95 10.86 -9.66
N GLY A 156 19.35 12.03 -9.43
CA GLY A 156 19.22 12.64 -8.14
C GLY A 156 18.36 11.85 -7.17
N TRP A 157 18.14 12.45 -6.06
CA TRP A 157 17.14 12.05 -5.08
C TRP A 157 15.79 12.63 -5.52
N SER A 158 14.70 11.96 -5.19
CA SER A 158 13.37 12.56 -5.20
C SER A 158 12.92 12.78 -3.78
N LYS A 159 12.18 13.85 -3.57
CA LYS A 159 11.57 14.17 -2.29
C LYS A 159 10.08 13.88 -2.35
N LEU A 160 9.57 13.23 -1.32
CA LEU A 160 8.15 13.11 -1.03
C LEU A 160 7.81 14.12 0.05
N HIS A 161 6.98 15.08 -0.29
CA HIS A 161 6.38 16.01 0.67
C HIS A 161 4.98 15.52 1.00
N ALA A 162 4.59 15.52 2.26
CA ALA A 162 3.28 15.10 2.70
C ALA A 162 2.70 16.08 3.73
N VAL A 163 1.41 16.29 3.64
CA VAL A 163 0.60 16.95 4.67
C VAL A 163 -0.26 15.88 5.32
N ILE A 164 -0.16 15.76 6.62
CA ILE A 164 -0.81 14.71 7.42
C ILE A 164 -1.67 15.39 8.47
N SER A 165 -2.91 14.93 8.65
CA SER A 165 -3.75 15.28 9.78
C SER A 165 -3.14 14.72 11.08
N ILE A 166 -3.07 15.55 12.13
CA ILE A 166 -2.54 15.12 13.44
C ILE A 166 -3.58 14.27 14.18
N ASN A 167 -4.86 14.51 13.93
CA ASN A 167 -5.95 13.88 14.69
C ASN A 167 -6.11 12.39 14.35
N ASP A 168 -6.14 12.06 13.06
CA ASP A 168 -6.38 10.71 12.55
C ASP A 168 -5.19 10.09 11.81
N VAL A 169 -4.07 10.85 11.72
CA VAL A 169 -2.84 10.43 11.02
C VAL A 169 -3.09 10.08 9.54
N SER A 170 -4.12 10.68 8.94
CA SER A 170 -4.43 10.50 7.52
C SER A 170 -3.61 11.43 6.63
N VAL A 171 -3.26 10.97 5.42
CA VAL A 171 -2.57 11.80 4.43
C VAL A 171 -3.59 12.68 3.73
N MET A 172 -3.48 13.99 3.91
CA MET A 172 -4.38 14.98 3.29
C MET A 172 -3.91 15.41 1.89
N SER A 173 -2.61 15.52 1.70
CA SER A 173 -2.03 15.85 0.39
C SER A 173 -0.59 15.35 0.32
N PHE A 174 -0.10 15.06 -0.89
CA PHE A 174 1.30 14.73 -1.10
C PHE A 174 1.79 15.21 -2.48
N ALA A 175 3.08 15.46 -2.59
CA ALA A 175 3.75 15.73 -3.86
C ALA A 175 5.12 15.05 -3.90
N ILE A 176 5.52 14.65 -5.10
CA ILE A 176 6.86 14.12 -5.37
C ILE A 176 7.59 15.18 -6.20
N THR A 177 8.74 15.62 -5.72
CA THR A 177 9.57 16.63 -6.38
C THR A 177 10.99 16.14 -6.57
N ASP A 178 11.76 16.85 -7.37
CA ASP A 178 13.21 16.66 -7.43
C ASP A 178 13.89 17.17 -6.14
N ASP A 179 15.11 16.72 -5.90
CA ASP A 179 15.91 17.06 -4.72
C ASP A 179 16.23 18.57 -4.58
N HIS A 180 16.20 19.31 -5.69
CA HIS A 180 16.48 20.75 -5.72
C HIS A 180 15.30 21.62 -5.25
N VAL A 181 14.08 21.07 -5.16
CA VAL A 181 12.91 21.84 -4.73
C VAL A 181 12.99 22.07 -3.21
N HIS A 182 12.87 23.35 -2.81
CA HIS A 182 12.86 23.73 -1.41
C HIS A 182 11.58 23.30 -0.71
N ASP A 183 11.67 22.66 0.45
CA ASP A 183 10.55 22.08 1.19
C ASP A 183 9.45 23.10 1.52
N ALA A 184 9.84 24.35 1.87
CA ALA A 184 8.88 25.41 2.13
C ALA A 184 8.03 25.81 0.90
N LYS A 185 8.58 25.68 -0.33
CA LYS A 185 7.82 25.96 -1.56
C LYS A 185 6.80 24.88 -1.81
N ALA A 186 7.22 23.61 -1.76
CA ALA A 186 6.32 22.47 -1.92
C ALA A 186 5.24 22.45 -0.83
N GLY A 187 5.61 22.74 0.41
CA GLY A 187 4.67 22.81 1.54
C GLY A 187 3.58 23.86 1.36
N LYS A 188 3.91 25.05 0.84
CA LYS A 188 2.92 26.10 0.54
C LYS A 188 1.91 25.66 -0.53
N GLU A 189 2.38 25.00 -1.60
CA GLU A 189 1.52 24.49 -2.67
C GLU A 189 0.58 23.39 -2.16
N LEU A 190 1.11 22.47 -1.33
CA LEU A 190 0.32 21.41 -0.72
C LEU A 190 -0.75 21.95 0.24
N LEU A 191 -0.40 22.93 1.09
CA LEU A 191 -1.39 23.59 1.97
C LEU A 191 -2.50 24.29 1.19
N LYS A 192 -2.14 24.90 0.05
CA LYS A 192 -3.15 25.51 -0.82
C LYS A 192 -4.11 24.46 -1.37
N SER A 193 -3.60 23.33 -1.83
CA SER A 193 -4.44 22.23 -2.33
C SER A 193 -5.31 21.59 -1.24
N VAL A 194 -4.86 21.57 0.02
CA VAL A 194 -5.68 21.12 1.16
C VAL A 194 -6.79 22.11 1.44
N LYS A 195 -6.49 23.42 1.47
CA LYS A 195 -7.52 24.48 1.68
C LYS A 195 -8.60 24.50 0.61
N GLU A 196 -8.31 24.11 -0.61
CA GLU A 196 -9.28 24.05 -1.70
C GLU A 196 -10.22 22.83 -1.61
N ARG A 197 -9.91 21.87 -0.71
CA ARG A 197 -10.72 20.64 -0.47
C ARG A 197 -11.49 20.64 0.83
N ILE A 198 -11.21 21.58 1.73
CA ILE A 198 -11.94 21.82 2.97
C ILE A 198 -13.05 22.86 2.70
#